data_fa56f7fef293ffe872ccfd773e51816c
#
_entry.id   fa56f7fef293ffe872ccfd773e51816c
#
_cell.length_a   1.000
_cell.length_b   1.000
_cell.length_c   1.000
_cell.angle_alpha   90.00
_cell.angle_beta   90.00
_cell.angle_gamma   90.00
#
_symmetry.space_group_name_H-M   'P 1'
#
loop_
_entity.id
_entity.type
_entity.pdbx_description
1 polymer ?
#
loop_
_entity_poly.entity_id
_entity_poly.type
_entity_poly.pdbx_seq_one_letter_code
_entity_poly.pdbx_strand_id
1 'polypeptide(L)'
;SFAIQFIVGAAAGYVLGKLAIRMLNKLNIDNQALYPILLLAFVFFTFSITDLLKGNGYLAVYIAGIMVGNNKIMHRKDIYTFMNGLTWLFQIIMFLCLGLLVNPHEMLEVAAVALLIGVFMIIIGRPLSVFLCLLPFRKITMKSRIFVSWVGLRGAVPIIFATYPVVAGVEGSNLIFNIVFFITIVSLVVQGTTISFVARILNLSKPLEKTGNDFGVELPEEIDSDLSDMTITKSMLEEADTLKDMNLPKGTLVMIVKRGDEFLIPNGTLKLHEGDKLLLISEKSKEEETDSD
;
A
#
# COMPACT_ATOMS: atom_id res chain seq x y z
N SER A 1 -5.80 30.16 -13.46
CA SER A 1 -6.83 29.26 -14.00
C SER A 1 -6.48 27.82 -13.66
N PHE A 2 -7.47 26.96 -13.53
CA PHE A 2 -7.30 25.54 -13.19
C PHE A 2 -6.30 24.80 -14.11
N ALA A 3 -6.35 25.08 -15.42
CA ALA A 3 -5.43 24.49 -16.39
C ALA A 3 -3.95 24.81 -16.10
N ILE A 4 -3.64 26.04 -15.70
CA ILE A 4 -2.26 26.42 -15.36
C ILE A 4 -1.79 25.66 -14.11
N GLN A 5 -2.63 25.58 -13.08
CA GLN A 5 -2.30 24.83 -11.85
C GLN A 5 -2.03 23.37 -12.14
N PHE A 6 -2.81 22.76 -13.03
CA PHE A 6 -2.63 21.38 -13.43
C PHE A 6 -1.34 21.16 -14.21
N ILE A 7 -1.06 21.99 -15.23
CA ILE A 7 0.13 21.86 -16.09
C ILE A 7 1.40 22.11 -15.26
N VAL A 8 1.43 23.19 -14.47
CA VAL A 8 2.59 23.53 -13.62
C VAL A 8 2.81 22.45 -12.57
N GLY A 9 1.73 21.95 -11.95
CA GLY A 9 1.81 20.86 -10.97
C GLY A 9 2.38 19.58 -11.58
N ALA A 10 1.89 19.18 -12.76
CA ALA A 10 2.36 17.99 -13.45
C ALA A 10 3.83 18.12 -13.91
N ALA A 11 4.20 19.26 -14.50
CA ALA A 11 5.56 19.51 -14.94
C ALA A 11 6.56 19.55 -13.78
N ALA A 12 6.22 20.27 -12.70
CA ALA A 12 7.04 20.36 -11.50
C ALA A 12 7.22 18.98 -10.85
N GLY A 13 6.13 18.21 -10.71
CA GLY A 13 6.17 16.85 -10.18
C GLY A 13 7.08 15.93 -10.98
N TYR A 14 7.01 16.00 -12.30
CA TYR A 14 7.89 15.20 -13.18
C TYR A 14 9.36 15.58 -13.01
N VAL A 15 9.69 16.87 -13.08
CA VAL A 15 11.08 17.37 -13.00
C VAL A 15 11.67 17.07 -11.63
N LEU A 16 10.96 17.42 -10.56
CA LEU A 16 11.43 17.21 -9.18
C LEU A 16 11.45 15.74 -8.79
N GLY A 17 10.53 14.91 -9.28
CA GLY A 17 10.57 13.46 -9.11
C GLY A 17 11.81 12.84 -9.75
N LYS A 18 12.16 13.26 -10.97
CA LYS A 18 13.39 12.81 -11.64
C LYS A 18 14.67 13.27 -10.91
N LEU A 19 14.63 14.48 -10.33
CA LEU A 19 15.71 15.00 -9.52
C LEU A 19 15.87 14.17 -8.23
N ALA A 20 14.79 13.88 -7.54
CA ALA A 20 14.79 13.05 -6.33
C ALA A 20 15.40 11.67 -6.58
N ILE A 21 14.97 10.98 -7.67
CA ILE A 21 15.53 9.68 -8.05
C ILE A 21 17.04 9.77 -8.29
N ARG A 22 17.49 10.79 -9.03
CA ARG A 22 18.91 10.99 -9.28
C ARG A 22 19.72 11.26 -8.02
N MET A 23 19.16 12.07 -7.11
CA MET A 23 19.83 12.36 -5.84
C MET A 23 19.90 11.14 -4.95
N LEU A 24 18.80 10.39 -4.79
CA LEU A 24 18.78 9.15 -3.99
C LEU A 24 19.80 8.12 -4.50
N ASN A 25 19.96 8.00 -5.82
CA ASN A 25 20.89 7.01 -6.40
C ASN A 25 22.34 7.51 -6.51
N LYS A 26 22.58 8.81 -6.45
CA LYS A 26 23.94 9.37 -6.58
C LYS A 26 24.59 9.68 -5.24
N LEU A 27 23.81 10.02 -4.23
CA LEU A 27 24.31 10.30 -2.89
C LEU A 27 24.68 8.98 -2.23
N ASN A 28 25.95 8.87 -1.81
CA ASN A 28 26.40 7.77 -0.97
C ASN A 28 26.48 8.29 0.47
N ILE A 29 25.42 8.06 1.24
CA ILE A 29 25.32 8.48 2.62
C ILE A 29 25.60 7.27 3.51
N ASP A 30 26.58 7.37 4.41
CA ASP A 30 27.00 6.27 5.29
C ASP A 30 25.86 5.76 6.19
N ASN A 31 24.95 6.65 6.59
CA ASN A 31 23.82 6.29 7.43
C ASN A 31 22.56 6.09 6.59
N GLN A 32 22.13 4.83 6.43
CA GLN A 32 20.96 4.42 5.65
C GLN A 32 19.65 5.08 6.14
N ALA A 33 19.54 5.38 7.43
CA ALA A 33 18.35 6.02 7.99
C ALA A 33 18.10 7.44 7.46
N LEU A 34 19.09 8.08 6.84
CA LEU A 34 18.95 9.42 6.27
C LEU A 34 18.26 9.42 4.91
N TYR A 35 18.22 8.31 4.18
CA TYR A 35 17.54 8.25 2.87
C TYR A 35 16.02 8.50 2.95
N PRO A 36 15.28 7.90 3.89
CA PRO A 36 13.86 8.22 4.07
C PRO A 36 13.62 9.68 4.45
N ILE A 37 14.48 10.25 5.29
CA ILE A 37 14.39 11.66 5.71
C ILE A 37 14.67 12.61 4.53
N LEU A 38 15.64 12.26 3.69
CA LEU A 38 15.93 13.00 2.46
C LEU A 38 14.72 12.98 1.52
N LEU A 39 14.08 11.82 1.34
CA LEU A 39 12.88 11.75 0.52
C LEU A 39 11.74 12.58 1.12
N LEU A 40 11.55 12.55 2.44
CA LEU A 40 10.56 13.40 3.11
C LEU A 40 10.84 14.90 2.88
N ALA A 41 12.09 15.31 2.97
CA ALA A 41 12.49 16.68 2.64
C ALA A 41 12.15 17.05 1.19
N PHE A 42 12.37 16.11 0.25
CA PHE A 42 11.96 16.29 -1.15
C PHE A 42 10.45 16.42 -1.33
N VAL A 43 9.64 15.72 -0.56
CA VAL A 43 8.17 15.85 -0.60
C VAL A 43 7.77 17.27 -0.24
N PHE A 44 8.27 17.80 0.88
CA PHE A 44 7.98 19.20 1.29
C PHE A 44 8.53 20.23 0.30
N PHE A 45 9.73 20.01 -0.20
CA PHE A 45 10.36 20.87 -1.18
C PHE A 45 9.54 20.93 -2.49
N THR A 46 9.10 19.76 -2.98
CA THR A 46 8.28 19.66 -4.19
C THR A 46 6.95 20.37 -4.01
N PHE A 47 6.29 20.16 -2.87
CA PHE A 47 5.05 20.86 -2.56
C PHE A 47 5.24 22.37 -2.55
N SER A 48 6.21 22.87 -1.76
CA SER A 48 6.42 24.31 -1.55
C SER A 48 6.84 25.05 -2.82
N ILE A 49 7.76 24.48 -3.60
CA ILE A 49 8.17 25.11 -4.87
C ILE A 49 7.01 25.17 -5.87
N THR A 50 6.23 24.08 -5.94
CA THR A 50 5.11 24.05 -6.88
C THR A 50 4.03 25.04 -6.49
N ASP A 51 3.75 25.17 -5.20
CA ASP A 51 2.81 26.16 -4.68
C ASP A 51 3.28 27.60 -4.93
N LEU A 52 4.58 27.88 -4.72
CA LEU A 52 5.20 29.16 -5.04
C LEU A 52 5.05 29.54 -6.52
N LEU A 53 5.12 28.56 -7.42
CA LEU A 53 4.89 28.72 -8.85
C LEU A 53 3.40 28.80 -9.24
N LYS A 54 2.50 28.88 -8.25
CA LYS A 54 1.03 28.86 -8.43
C LYS A 54 0.53 27.60 -9.13
N GLY A 55 1.26 26.49 -8.99
CA GLY A 55 0.87 25.15 -9.42
C GLY A 55 0.13 24.39 -8.30
N ASN A 56 -0.39 23.21 -8.63
CA ASN A 56 -0.98 22.34 -7.62
C ASN A 56 0.11 21.47 -6.98
N GLY A 57 0.54 21.82 -5.73
CA GLY A 57 1.57 21.10 -4.97
C GLY A 57 1.20 19.65 -4.67
N TYR A 58 -0.08 19.33 -4.42
CA TYR A 58 -0.53 17.96 -4.20
C TYR A 58 -0.35 17.09 -5.43
N LEU A 59 -0.71 17.62 -6.61
CA LEU A 59 -0.52 16.91 -7.87
C LEU A 59 0.96 16.69 -8.16
N ALA A 60 1.81 17.67 -7.87
CA ALA A 60 3.25 17.57 -8.08
C ALA A 60 3.86 16.47 -7.19
N VAL A 61 3.53 16.43 -5.91
CA VAL A 61 3.99 15.39 -4.97
C VAL A 61 3.48 14.01 -5.39
N TYR A 62 2.22 13.91 -5.83
CA TYR A 62 1.65 12.66 -6.31
C TYR A 62 2.41 12.09 -7.52
N ILE A 63 2.67 12.92 -8.52
CA ILE A 63 3.42 12.52 -9.72
C ILE A 63 4.87 12.15 -9.35
N ALA A 64 5.53 12.96 -8.51
CA ALA A 64 6.87 12.67 -8.03
C ALA A 64 6.91 11.32 -7.27
N GLY A 65 5.90 11.05 -6.44
CA GLY A 65 5.76 9.79 -5.70
C GLY A 65 5.61 8.58 -6.62
N ILE A 66 4.77 8.67 -7.66
CA ILE A 66 4.66 7.61 -8.69
C ILE A 66 6.00 7.37 -9.38
N MET A 67 6.71 8.43 -9.72
CA MET A 67 8.01 8.29 -10.38
C MET A 67 9.03 7.60 -9.48
N VAL A 68 9.13 8.02 -8.21
CA VAL A 68 10.05 7.40 -7.23
C VAL A 68 9.68 5.94 -7.01
N GLY A 69 8.39 5.62 -6.86
CA GLY A 69 7.89 4.27 -6.62
C GLY A 69 8.13 3.30 -7.79
N ASN A 70 8.07 3.80 -9.03
CA ASN A 70 8.25 2.97 -10.24
C ASN A 70 9.72 2.85 -10.70
N ASN A 71 10.64 3.55 -10.07
CA ASN A 71 12.07 3.47 -10.41
C ASN A 71 12.86 2.69 -9.35
N LYS A 72 13.95 2.09 -9.78
CA LYS A 72 14.91 1.47 -8.85
C LYS A 72 15.66 2.57 -8.09
N ILE A 73 15.52 2.58 -6.79
CA ILE A 73 16.19 3.50 -5.86
C ILE A 73 16.96 2.72 -4.82
N MET A 74 18.10 3.28 -4.38
CA MET A 74 18.88 2.70 -3.28
C MET A 74 18.06 2.72 -1.99
N HIS A 75 18.24 1.70 -1.15
CA HIS A 75 17.54 1.56 0.15
C HIS A 75 16.01 1.64 0.07
N ARG A 76 15.43 1.13 -1.02
CA ARG A 76 13.98 1.16 -1.28
C ARG A 76 13.16 0.59 -0.12
N LYS A 77 13.61 -0.53 0.48
CA LYS A 77 12.92 -1.20 1.58
C LYS A 77 12.86 -0.30 2.83
N ASP A 78 13.98 0.33 3.21
CA ASP A 78 14.04 1.22 4.37
C ASP A 78 13.16 2.44 4.18
N ILE A 79 13.22 3.04 2.98
CA ILE A 79 12.38 4.16 2.58
C ILE A 79 10.90 3.75 2.66
N TYR A 80 10.53 2.60 2.11
CA TYR A 80 9.15 2.13 2.09
C TYR A 80 8.62 1.88 3.52
N THR A 81 9.40 1.20 4.36
CA THR A 81 9.02 0.89 5.74
C THR A 81 8.82 2.17 6.56
N PHE A 82 9.76 3.11 6.45
CA PHE A 82 9.68 4.41 7.12
C PHE A 82 8.46 5.22 6.65
N MET A 83 8.28 5.35 5.32
CA MET A 83 7.17 6.11 4.75
C MET A 83 5.82 5.51 5.08
N ASN A 84 5.73 4.18 5.12
CA ASN A 84 4.50 3.49 5.51
C ASN A 84 4.15 3.77 6.97
N GLY A 85 5.12 3.65 7.89
CA GLY A 85 4.91 3.99 9.30
C GLY A 85 4.52 5.47 9.50
N LEU A 86 5.20 6.37 8.79
CA LEU A 86 4.91 7.80 8.83
C LEU A 86 3.51 8.13 8.30
N THR A 87 3.07 7.43 7.24
CA THR A 87 1.72 7.58 6.68
C THR A 87 0.65 7.23 7.71
N TRP A 88 0.82 6.11 8.44
CA TRP A 88 -0.09 5.73 9.50
C TRP A 88 -0.11 6.75 10.64
N LEU A 89 1.06 7.22 11.06
CA LEU A 89 1.18 8.24 12.10
C LEU A 89 0.45 9.54 11.70
N PHE A 90 0.74 10.06 10.52
CA PHE A 90 0.09 11.28 10.03
C PHE A 90 -1.42 11.09 9.84
N GLN A 91 -1.86 9.93 9.42
CA GLN A 91 -3.28 9.62 9.30
C GLN A 91 -3.99 9.68 10.65
N ILE A 92 -3.38 9.11 11.69
CA ILE A 92 -3.93 9.15 13.06
C ILE A 92 -3.99 10.59 13.57
N ILE A 93 -2.88 11.35 13.47
CA ILE A 93 -2.80 12.75 13.91
C ILE A 93 -3.85 13.60 13.18
N MET A 94 -3.96 13.41 11.88
CA MET A 94 -4.91 14.16 11.06
C MET A 94 -6.37 13.88 11.45
N PHE A 95 -6.76 12.62 11.62
CA PHE A 95 -8.13 12.30 12.06
C PHE A 95 -8.40 12.81 13.48
N LEU A 96 -7.40 12.79 14.36
CA LEU A 96 -7.50 13.38 15.69
C LEU A 96 -7.75 14.88 15.61
N CYS A 97 -6.92 15.62 14.86
CA CYS A 97 -7.08 17.06 14.68
C CYS A 97 -8.42 17.42 14.04
N LEU A 98 -8.83 16.69 13.01
CA LEU A 98 -10.13 16.91 12.36
C LEU A 98 -11.31 16.58 13.28
N GLY A 99 -11.17 15.54 14.12
CA GLY A 99 -12.20 15.21 15.12
C GLY A 99 -12.36 16.29 16.19
N LEU A 100 -11.26 16.95 16.59
CA LEU A 100 -11.29 18.07 17.52
C LEU A 100 -11.90 19.37 16.93
N LEU A 101 -11.86 19.51 15.61
CA LEU A 101 -12.41 20.66 14.90
C LEU A 101 -13.95 20.59 14.79
N VAL A 102 -14.52 19.41 14.91
CA VAL A 102 -15.96 19.18 14.71
C VAL A 102 -16.75 19.55 15.96
N ASN A 103 -17.86 20.30 15.77
CA ASN A 103 -18.87 20.52 16.78
C ASN A 103 -19.94 19.41 16.70
N PRO A 104 -20.00 18.46 17.66
CA PRO A 104 -20.98 17.36 17.60
C PRO A 104 -22.43 17.81 17.55
N HIS A 105 -22.75 18.95 18.14
CA HIS A 105 -24.13 19.48 18.18
C HIS A 105 -24.60 19.89 16.79
N GLU A 106 -23.80 20.67 16.08
CA GLU A 106 -24.09 21.09 14.70
C GLU A 106 -24.09 19.91 13.72
N MET A 107 -23.29 18.88 14.01
CA MET A 107 -23.24 17.67 13.19
C MET A 107 -24.56 16.87 13.27
N LEU A 108 -25.21 16.85 14.44
CA LEU A 108 -26.48 16.15 14.60
C LEU A 108 -27.63 16.82 13.80
N GLU A 109 -27.58 18.14 13.65
CA GLU A 109 -28.60 18.88 12.87
C GLU A 109 -28.57 18.52 11.39
N VAL A 110 -27.36 18.23 10.86
CA VAL A 110 -27.18 17.86 9.44
C VAL A 110 -27.16 16.36 9.22
N ALA A 111 -27.20 15.54 10.27
CA ALA A 111 -26.99 14.09 10.21
C ALA A 111 -27.97 13.38 9.26
N ALA A 112 -29.25 13.77 9.26
CA ALA A 112 -30.25 13.15 8.39
C ALA A 112 -29.96 13.38 6.90
N VAL A 113 -29.61 14.61 6.53
CA VAL A 113 -29.30 14.98 5.15
C VAL A 113 -27.97 14.34 4.73
N ALA A 114 -26.96 14.40 5.60
CA ALA A 114 -25.66 13.80 5.35
C ALA A 114 -25.75 12.27 5.21
N LEU A 115 -26.57 11.60 6.01
CA LEU A 115 -26.82 10.16 5.91
C LEU A 115 -27.46 9.81 4.56
N LEU A 116 -28.48 10.56 4.15
CA LEU A 116 -29.16 10.34 2.87
C LEU A 116 -28.19 10.51 1.69
N ILE A 117 -27.41 11.57 1.69
CA ILE A 117 -26.38 11.81 0.67
C ILE A 117 -25.33 10.68 0.71
N GLY A 118 -24.86 10.29 1.91
CA GLY A 118 -23.88 9.23 2.09
C GLY A 118 -24.35 7.89 1.55
N VAL A 119 -25.59 7.49 1.88
CA VAL A 119 -26.23 6.26 1.40
C VAL A 119 -26.41 6.31 -0.12
N PHE A 120 -26.90 7.41 -0.67
CA PHE A 120 -27.00 7.59 -2.12
C PHE A 120 -25.65 7.43 -2.82
N MET A 121 -24.61 8.05 -2.27
CA MET A 121 -23.26 7.97 -2.82
C MET A 121 -22.68 6.55 -2.76
N ILE A 122 -22.95 5.78 -1.68
CA ILE A 122 -22.45 4.41 -1.52
C ILE A 122 -23.20 3.45 -2.44
N ILE A 123 -24.54 3.56 -2.51
CA ILE A 123 -25.39 2.57 -3.19
C ILE A 123 -25.54 2.87 -4.69
N ILE A 124 -25.58 4.14 -5.08
CA ILE A 124 -25.86 4.55 -6.46
C ILE A 124 -24.64 5.23 -7.10
N GLY A 125 -24.11 6.28 -6.48
CA GLY A 125 -23.09 7.10 -7.09
C GLY A 125 -21.79 6.33 -7.39
N ARG A 126 -21.33 5.54 -6.44
CA ARG A 126 -20.13 4.72 -6.59
C ARG A 126 -20.28 3.55 -7.56
N PRO A 127 -21.28 2.67 -7.41
CA PRO A 127 -21.49 1.60 -8.38
C PRO A 127 -21.63 2.15 -9.79
N LEU A 128 -22.42 3.19 -10.00
CA LEU A 128 -22.62 3.78 -11.32
C LEU A 128 -21.27 4.23 -11.93
N SER A 129 -20.46 4.96 -11.15
CA SER A 129 -19.14 5.42 -11.62
C SER A 129 -18.20 4.27 -11.95
N VAL A 130 -18.10 3.26 -11.06
CA VAL A 130 -17.22 2.11 -11.26
C VAL A 130 -17.66 1.28 -12.46
N PHE A 131 -18.96 1.02 -12.61
CA PHE A 131 -19.49 0.27 -13.75
C PHE A 131 -19.24 0.99 -15.08
N LEU A 132 -19.44 2.32 -15.13
CA LEU A 132 -19.17 3.13 -16.31
C LEU A 132 -17.69 3.15 -16.68
N CYS A 133 -16.80 3.36 -15.69
CA CYS A 133 -15.36 3.42 -15.91
C CYS A 133 -14.76 2.06 -16.29
N LEU A 134 -15.26 0.97 -15.71
CA LEU A 134 -14.77 -0.37 -15.98
C LEU A 134 -15.49 -1.07 -17.15
N LEU A 135 -16.46 -0.39 -17.80
CA LEU A 135 -17.17 -0.95 -18.94
C LEU A 135 -16.24 -1.39 -20.09
N PRO A 136 -15.18 -0.62 -20.44
CA PRO A 136 -14.25 -1.00 -21.51
C PRO A 136 -13.40 -2.23 -21.17
N PHE A 137 -13.18 -2.49 -19.87
CA PHE A 137 -12.28 -3.56 -19.40
C PHE A 137 -13.04 -4.88 -19.25
N ARG A 138 -13.16 -5.65 -20.32
CA ARG A 138 -13.92 -6.91 -20.35
C ARG A 138 -13.30 -8.05 -19.51
N LYS A 139 -12.01 -7.99 -19.23
CA LYS A 139 -11.29 -8.99 -18.40
C LYS A 139 -11.70 -8.95 -16.92
N ILE A 140 -12.26 -7.84 -16.42
CA ILE A 140 -12.64 -7.68 -15.02
C ILE A 140 -13.98 -8.35 -14.75
N THR A 141 -14.00 -9.29 -13.81
CA THR A 141 -15.22 -10.04 -13.46
C THR A 141 -16.26 -9.14 -12.81
N MET A 142 -17.54 -9.51 -12.93
CA MET A 142 -18.64 -8.78 -12.32
C MET A 142 -18.49 -8.70 -10.78
N LYS A 143 -18.00 -9.78 -10.16
CA LYS A 143 -17.72 -9.83 -8.71
C LYS A 143 -16.66 -8.79 -8.32
N SER A 144 -15.59 -8.67 -9.08
CA SER A 144 -14.56 -7.66 -8.86
C SER A 144 -15.09 -6.23 -9.00
N ARG A 145 -15.97 -5.96 -9.97
CA ARG A 145 -16.59 -4.64 -10.16
C ARG A 145 -17.47 -4.26 -8.96
N ILE A 146 -18.27 -5.20 -8.45
CA ILE A 146 -19.08 -5.01 -7.27
C ILE A 146 -18.20 -4.75 -6.05
N PHE A 147 -17.13 -5.52 -5.89
CA PHE A 147 -16.18 -5.34 -4.79
C PHE A 147 -15.50 -3.97 -4.83
N VAL A 148 -14.97 -3.55 -5.98
CA VAL A 148 -14.37 -2.22 -6.16
C VAL A 148 -15.37 -1.10 -5.89
N SER A 149 -16.64 -1.28 -6.27
CA SER A 149 -17.71 -0.33 -5.95
C SER A 149 -17.94 -0.19 -4.44
N TRP A 150 -17.84 -1.30 -3.70
CA TRP A 150 -18.03 -1.32 -2.25
C TRP A 150 -16.83 -0.76 -1.49
N VAL A 151 -15.60 -1.12 -1.88
CA VAL A 151 -14.33 -0.75 -1.20
C VAL A 151 -14.02 0.76 -1.31
N GLY A 152 -14.90 1.55 -1.84
CA GLY A 152 -14.70 2.99 -2.01
C GLY A 152 -14.60 3.79 -0.71
N LEU A 153 -13.70 3.38 0.21
CA LEU A 153 -13.42 4.13 1.42
C LEU A 153 -13.08 5.59 1.12
N ARG A 154 -13.71 6.48 1.84
CA ARG A 154 -13.37 7.91 1.80
C ARG A 154 -12.28 8.17 2.81
N GLY A 155 -11.12 8.59 2.30
CA GLY A 155 -10.00 9.00 3.14
C GLY A 155 -10.20 10.42 3.68
N ALA A 156 -9.17 10.94 4.32
CA ALA A 156 -9.13 12.28 4.88
C ALA A 156 -9.15 13.42 3.84
N VAL A 157 -8.77 13.11 2.61
CA VAL A 157 -8.65 14.12 1.53
C VAL A 157 -9.95 14.94 1.32
N PRO A 158 -11.15 14.34 1.25
CA PRO A 158 -12.40 15.09 1.17
C PRO A 158 -12.59 16.03 2.34
N ILE A 159 -12.22 15.62 3.57
CA ILE A 159 -12.37 16.46 4.76
C ILE A 159 -11.39 17.63 4.71
N ILE A 160 -10.12 17.36 4.33
CA ILE A 160 -9.11 18.43 4.16
C ILE A 160 -9.61 19.45 3.14
N PHE A 161 -10.14 19.02 1.99
CA PHE A 161 -10.68 19.96 1.00
C PHE A 161 -11.89 20.72 1.53
N ALA A 162 -12.70 20.14 2.41
CA ALA A 162 -13.81 20.83 3.04
C ALA A 162 -13.37 21.89 4.08
N THR A 163 -12.11 21.84 4.58
CA THR A 163 -11.56 22.87 5.45
C THR A 163 -11.20 24.15 4.70
N TYR A 164 -10.85 24.10 3.41
CA TYR A 164 -10.47 25.31 2.65
C TYR A 164 -11.52 26.41 2.63
N PRO A 165 -12.81 26.13 2.34
CA PRO A 165 -13.85 27.15 2.42
C PRO A 165 -14.01 27.69 3.84
N VAL A 166 -13.84 26.85 4.88
CA VAL A 166 -13.91 27.27 6.28
C VAL A 166 -12.78 28.26 6.61
N VAL A 167 -11.56 27.93 6.24
CA VAL A 167 -10.39 28.83 6.43
C VAL A 167 -10.51 30.11 5.63
N ALA A 168 -11.12 30.04 4.43
CA ALA A 168 -11.36 31.22 3.58
C ALA A 168 -12.54 32.09 4.08
N GLY A 169 -13.26 31.69 5.14
CA GLY A 169 -14.39 32.43 5.69
C GLY A 169 -15.62 32.49 4.80
N VAL A 170 -15.81 31.48 3.93
CA VAL A 170 -16.96 31.42 3.03
C VAL A 170 -18.22 31.15 3.85
N GLU A 171 -19.29 31.90 3.59
CA GLU A 171 -20.58 31.74 4.25
C GLU A 171 -21.16 30.33 3.99
N GLY A 172 -21.62 29.65 5.04
CA GLY A 172 -22.15 28.28 4.95
C GLY A 172 -21.08 27.17 4.84
N SER A 173 -19.79 27.49 4.91
CA SER A 173 -18.71 26.53 4.81
C SER A 173 -18.70 25.48 5.92
N ASN A 174 -19.14 25.85 7.14
CA ASN A 174 -19.27 24.92 8.27
C ASN A 174 -20.29 23.82 7.98
N LEU A 175 -21.39 24.16 7.30
CA LEU A 175 -22.39 23.17 6.88
C LEU A 175 -21.77 22.13 5.92
N ILE A 176 -21.02 22.58 4.94
CA ILE A 176 -20.34 21.71 3.96
C ILE A 176 -19.33 20.81 4.69
N PHE A 177 -18.53 21.40 5.60
CA PHE A 177 -17.55 20.66 6.39
C PHE A 177 -18.22 19.56 7.24
N ASN A 178 -19.28 19.91 7.99
CA ASN A 178 -19.99 18.97 8.85
C ASN A 178 -20.63 17.82 8.04
N ILE A 179 -21.23 18.11 6.88
CA ILE A 179 -21.78 17.08 5.98
C ILE A 179 -20.70 16.14 5.47
N VAL A 180 -19.59 16.69 4.94
CA VAL A 180 -18.47 15.87 4.39
C VAL A 180 -17.84 15.02 5.47
N PHE A 181 -17.64 15.59 6.66
CA PHE A 181 -17.07 14.88 7.81
C PHE A 181 -17.97 13.72 8.25
N PHE A 182 -19.28 13.97 8.41
CA PHE A 182 -20.25 12.94 8.78
C PHE A 182 -20.30 11.80 7.76
N ILE A 183 -20.38 12.12 6.46
CA ILE A 183 -20.38 11.11 5.41
C ILE A 183 -19.08 10.28 5.43
N THR A 184 -17.95 10.90 5.72
CA THR A 184 -16.67 10.20 5.78
C THR A 184 -16.60 9.24 6.95
N ILE A 185 -17.07 9.65 8.15
CA ILE A 185 -17.15 8.76 9.33
C ILE A 185 -18.07 7.58 9.04
N VAL A 186 -19.27 7.83 8.54
CA VAL A 186 -20.22 6.75 8.21
C VAL A 186 -19.60 5.79 7.17
N SER A 187 -18.96 6.31 6.15
CA SER A 187 -18.25 5.49 5.16
C SER A 187 -17.15 4.64 5.78
N LEU A 188 -16.32 5.23 6.65
CA LEU A 188 -15.24 4.50 7.34
C LEU A 188 -15.78 3.39 8.23
N VAL A 189 -16.82 3.68 9.01
CA VAL A 189 -17.42 2.70 9.91
C VAL A 189 -18.14 1.59 9.13
N VAL A 190 -19.01 1.94 8.20
CA VAL A 190 -19.82 0.95 7.45
C VAL A 190 -18.98 0.18 6.45
N GLN A 191 -18.27 0.87 5.58
CA GLN A 191 -17.48 0.21 4.54
C GLN A 191 -16.22 -0.44 5.12
N GLY A 192 -15.49 0.26 6.02
CA GLY A 192 -14.26 -0.26 6.61
C GLY A 192 -14.45 -1.58 7.35
N THR A 193 -15.48 -1.69 8.18
CA THR A 193 -15.76 -2.93 8.92
C THR A 193 -16.28 -4.07 8.04
N THR A 194 -16.94 -3.74 6.93
CA THR A 194 -17.58 -4.75 6.06
C THR A 194 -16.72 -5.22 4.89
N ILE A 195 -15.55 -4.62 4.63
CA ILE A 195 -14.67 -5.01 3.50
C ILE A 195 -14.38 -6.51 3.51
N SER A 196 -13.88 -7.05 4.63
CA SER A 196 -13.52 -8.47 4.75
C SER A 196 -14.72 -9.40 4.56
N PHE A 197 -15.88 -8.98 5.05
CA PHE A 197 -17.13 -9.72 4.91
C PHE A 197 -17.59 -9.78 3.44
N VAL A 198 -17.59 -8.63 2.75
CA VAL A 198 -17.97 -8.55 1.33
C VAL A 198 -16.97 -9.32 0.45
N ALA A 199 -15.66 -9.25 0.74
CA ALA A 199 -14.64 -10.03 0.03
C ALA A 199 -14.89 -11.55 0.12
N ARG A 200 -15.29 -12.03 1.32
CA ARG A 200 -15.64 -13.46 1.52
C ARG A 200 -16.90 -13.85 0.76
N ILE A 201 -17.97 -13.06 0.81
CA ILE A 201 -19.23 -13.32 0.08
C ILE A 201 -18.98 -13.41 -1.43
N LEU A 202 -18.11 -12.56 -1.97
CA LEU A 202 -17.80 -12.53 -3.39
C LEU A 202 -16.77 -13.60 -3.79
N ASN A 203 -16.23 -14.38 -2.83
CA ASN A 203 -15.13 -15.34 -3.04
C ASN A 203 -13.87 -14.69 -3.68
N LEU A 204 -13.54 -13.48 -3.23
CA LEU A 204 -12.36 -12.74 -3.65
C LEU A 204 -11.26 -12.71 -2.58
N SER A 205 -11.50 -13.30 -1.41
CA SER A 205 -10.48 -13.42 -0.35
C SER A 205 -9.46 -14.49 -0.75
N LYS A 206 -8.20 -14.07 -0.91
CA LYS A 206 -7.05 -15.00 -0.93
C LYS A 206 -6.56 -15.23 0.49
N PRO A 207 -6.08 -16.45 0.85
CA PRO A 207 -5.35 -16.63 2.10
C PRO A 207 -4.21 -15.61 2.16
N LEU A 208 -3.96 -15.05 3.34
CA LEU A 208 -2.73 -14.27 3.55
C LEU A 208 -1.56 -15.24 3.27
N GLU A 209 -0.84 -14.99 2.20
CA GLU A 209 0.50 -15.55 2.06
C GLU A 209 1.29 -15.02 3.25
N LYS A 210 1.85 -15.93 4.03
CA LYS A 210 2.72 -15.57 5.14
C LYS A 210 3.90 -14.81 4.52
N THR A 211 3.85 -13.49 4.55
CA THR A 211 4.97 -12.64 4.13
C THR A 211 6.02 -12.74 5.23
N GLY A 212 6.95 -13.63 5.04
CA GLY A 212 8.03 -13.94 5.97
C GLY A 212 8.12 -15.45 6.15
N ASN A 213 9.32 -15.95 6.01
CA ASN A 213 9.66 -17.31 6.37
C ASN A 213 9.79 -17.41 7.89
N ASP A 214 9.59 -18.57 8.46
CA ASP A 214 9.76 -18.84 9.90
C ASP A 214 11.20 -18.58 10.41
N PHE A 215 12.08 -18.15 9.52
CA PHE A 215 13.50 -17.84 9.75
C PHE A 215 13.78 -16.35 9.90
N GLY A 216 12.82 -15.47 9.55
CA GLY A 216 13.03 -14.01 9.56
C GLY A 216 14.07 -13.50 8.55
N VAL A 217 14.42 -14.32 7.56
CA VAL A 217 15.38 -13.98 6.50
C VAL A 217 14.60 -13.41 5.31
N GLU A 218 14.98 -12.25 4.85
CA GLU A 218 14.44 -11.65 3.63
C GLU A 218 15.58 -11.46 2.62
N LEU A 219 15.33 -11.85 1.37
CA LEU A 219 16.28 -11.61 0.30
C LEU A 219 16.28 -10.12 -0.09
N PRO A 220 17.45 -9.56 -0.45
CA PRO A 220 17.51 -8.29 -1.15
C PRO A 220 16.70 -8.35 -2.45
N GLU A 221 15.97 -7.26 -2.78
CA GLU A 221 15.16 -7.16 -4.02
C GLU A 221 15.99 -7.34 -5.32
N GLU A 222 17.33 -7.32 -5.21
CA GLU A 222 18.25 -7.47 -6.32
C GLU A 222 18.47 -8.96 -6.71
N ILE A 223 18.07 -9.88 -5.82
CA ILE A 223 18.16 -11.32 -6.06
C ILE A 223 16.81 -11.80 -6.61
N ASP A 224 16.80 -12.15 -7.88
CA ASP A 224 15.59 -12.64 -8.58
C ASP A 224 15.35 -14.13 -8.26
N SER A 225 15.07 -14.39 -6.98
CA SER A 225 14.89 -15.74 -6.43
C SER A 225 13.77 -15.71 -5.38
N ASP A 226 13.03 -16.79 -5.29
CA ASP A 226 11.95 -16.95 -4.32
C ASP A 226 12.43 -17.75 -3.10
N LEU A 227 12.05 -17.27 -1.91
CA LEU A 227 12.23 -18.01 -0.66
C LEU A 227 10.95 -18.79 -0.35
N SER A 228 11.12 -20.07 -0.06
CA SER A 228 10.03 -20.93 0.38
C SER A 228 10.43 -21.74 1.61
N ASP A 229 9.46 -21.98 2.49
CA ASP A 229 9.63 -22.81 3.67
C ASP A 229 9.10 -24.22 3.40
N MET A 230 9.89 -25.23 3.74
CA MET A 230 9.48 -26.63 3.68
C MET A 230 9.64 -27.27 5.06
N THR A 231 8.59 -27.91 5.55
CA THR A 231 8.66 -28.69 6.80
C THR A 231 8.82 -30.17 6.46
N ILE A 232 9.79 -30.83 7.07
CA ILE A 232 10.06 -32.25 6.88
C ILE A 232 8.98 -33.07 7.55
N THR A 233 8.32 -33.91 6.77
CA THR A 233 7.28 -34.87 7.21
C THR A 233 7.85 -36.29 7.28
N LYS A 234 7.17 -37.19 8.01
CA LYS A 234 7.57 -38.58 8.08
C LYS A 234 7.68 -39.28 6.73
N SER A 235 6.77 -38.99 5.83
CA SER A 235 6.78 -39.56 4.48
C SER A 235 8.03 -39.18 3.68
N MET A 236 8.55 -37.98 3.88
CA MET A 236 9.79 -37.49 3.22
C MET A 236 11.02 -38.20 3.80
N LEU A 237 11.04 -38.53 5.10
CA LEU A 237 12.14 -39.24 5.72
C LEU A 237 12.18 -40.75 5.34
N GLU A 238 11.07 -41.33 4.93
CA GLU A 238 11.04 -42.69 4.39
C GLU A 238 11.72 -42.78 3.02
N GLU A 239 11.76 -41.68 2.28
CA GLU A 239 12.42 -41.58 0.95
C GLU A 239 13.88 -41.16 1.04
N ALA A 240 14.25 -40.31 2.00
CA ALA A 240 15.60 -39.75 2.12
C ALA A 240 15.95 -39.35 3.57
N ASP A 241 17.01 -39.91 4.11
CA ASP A 241 17.54 -39.63 5.46
C ASP A 241 18.41 -38.38 5.53
N THR A 242 19.01 -38.00 4.40
CA THR A 242 20.00 -36.91 4.33
C THR A 242 19.58 -35.85 3.37
N LEU A 243 20.09 -34.64 3.56
CA LEU A 243 19.82 -33.50 2.70
C LEU A 243 20.20 -33.75 1.24
N LYS A 244 21.28 -34.54 1.01
CA LYS A 244 21.79 -34.89 -0.31
C LYS A 244 20.87 -35.82 -1.08
N ASP A 245 20.21 -36.75 -0.38
CA ASP A 245 19.37 -37.78 -0.97
C ASP A 245 17.95 -37.27 -1.21
N MET A 246 17.64 -36.09 -0.67
CA MET A 246 16.33 -35.46 -0.80
C MET A 246 16.13 -34.97 -2.25
N ASN A 247 15.00 -35.37 -2.85
CA ASN A 247 14.65 -35.01 -4.21
C ASN A 247 14.06 -33.58 -4.26
N LEU A 248 14.93 -32.57 -4.13
CA LEU A 248 14.53 -31.16 -4.24
C LEU A 248 14.35 -30.76 -5.71
N PRO A 249 13.45 -29.80 -6.02
CA PRO A 249 13.29 -29.27 -7.37
C PRO A 249 14.62 -28.76 -7.93
N LYS A 250 14.85 -28.94 -9.24
CA LYS A 250 16.07 -28.43 -9.88
C LYS A 250 16.17 -26.92 -9.72
N GLY A 251 17.36 -26.42 -9.39
CA GLY A 251 17.59 -25.00 -9.15
C GLY A 251 17.23 -24.52 -7.75
N THR A 252 16.93 -25.44 -6.84
CA THR A 252 16.66 -25.11 -5.42
C THR A 252 17.88 -25.40 -4.55
N LEU A 253 18.19 -24.46 -3.66
CA LEU A 253 19.25 -24.61 -2.65
C LEU A 253 18.66 -24.43 -1.25
N VAL A 254 19.08 -25.30 -0.32
CA VAL A 254 18.74 -25.15 1.11
C VAL A 254 19.70 -24.13 1.72
N MET A 255 19.18 -23.03 2.24
CA MET A 255 19.98 -21.98 2.87
C MET A 255 20.22 -22.24 4.36
N ILE A 256 19.20 -22.68 5.10
CA ILE A 256 19.25 -22.88 6.55
C ILE A 256 18.28 -24.03 6.90
N VAL A 257 18.62 -24.79 7.91
CA VAL A 257 17.75 -25.80 8.54
C VAL A 257 17.45 -25.37 9.97
N LYS A 258 16.20 -25.35 10.36
CA LYS A 258 15.76 -25.05 11.73
C LYS A 258 15.21 -26.29 12.37
N ARG A 259 15.81 -26.71 13.48
CA ARG A 259 15.40 -27.86 14.32
C ARG A 259 14.98 -27.35 15.70
N GLY A 260 13.67 -27.28 15.95
CA GLY A 260 13.18 -26.59 17.13
C GLY A 260 13.57 -25.12 17.13
N ASP A 261 14.40 -24.69 18.08
CA ASP A 261 14.93 -23.34 18.19
C ASP A 261 16.38 -23.19 17.68
N GLU A 262 17.01 -24.26 17.23
CA GLU A 262 18.39 -24.24 16.74
C GLU A 262 18.47 -24.08 15.22
N PHE A 263 19.42 -23.26 14.76
CA PHE A 263 19.73 -23.11 13.35
C PHE A 263 20.97 -23.94 12.98
N LEU A 264 20.80 -24.83 12.00
CA LEU A 264 21.84 -25.70 11.51
C LEU A 264 22.30 -25.25 10.13
N ILE A 265 23.63 -25.32 9.90
CA ILE A 265 24.19 -25.06 8.58
C ILE A 265 23.95 -26.29 7.70
N PRO A 266 23.26 -26.16 6.56
CA PRO A 266 22.98 -27.28 5.69
C PRO A 266 24.27 -27.80 5.04
N ASN A 267 24.49 -29.10 5.16
CA ASN A 267 25.46 -29.82 4.38
C ASN A 267 24.84 -31.13 3.86
N GLY A 268 25.37 -31.66 2.77
CA GLY A 268 24.80 -32.85 2.12
C GLY A 268 24.66 -34.08 3.02
N THR A 269 25.45 -34.18 4.08
CA THR A 269 25.46 -35.31 5.05
C THR A 269 24.59 -35.04 6.27
N LEU A 270 23.93 -33.89 6.36
CA LEU A 270 23.08 -33.55 7.48
C LEU A 270 21.86 -34.50 7.50
N LYS A 271 21.73 -35.25 8.58
CA LYS A 271 20.55 -36.07 8.82
C LYS A 271 19.38 -35.19 9.22
N LEU A 272 18.29 -35.36 8.51
CA LEU A 272 17.04 -34.64 8.75
C LEU A 272 16.18 -35.40 9.79
N HIS A 273 15.43 -34.65 10.56
CA HIS A 273 14.46 -35.16 11.51
C HIS A 273 13.05 -34.66 11.17
N GLU A 274 12.06 -35.41 11.62
CA GLU A 274 10.66 -34.99 11.50
C GLU A 274 10.44 -33.64 12.22
N GLY A 275 9.82 -32.71 11.55
CA GLY A 275 9.58 -31.36 12.06
C GLY A 275 10.71 -30.36 11.77
N ASP A 276 11.82 -30.78 11.15
CA ASP A 276 12.84 -29.85 10.68
C ASP A 276 12.21 -28.92 9.63
N LYS A 277 12.51 -27.64 9.72
CA LYS A 277 12.11 -26.64 8.73
C LYS A 277 13.31 -26.24 7.87
N LEU A 278 13.14 -26.31 6.58
CA LEU A 278 14.14 -25.92 5.60
C LEU A 278 13.77 -24.56 4.99
N LEU A 279 14.73 -23.65 4.93
CA LEU A 279 14.61 -22.44 4.12
C LEU A 279 15.25 -22.72 2.75
N LEU A 280 14.42 -22.67 1.73
CA LEU A 280 14.81 -22.94 0.35
C LEU A 280 14.89 -21.63 -0.44
N ILE A 281 15.90 -21.52 -1.29
CA ILE A 281 15.98 -20.51 -2.33
C ILE A 281 15.88 -21.18 -3.70
N SER A 282 14.98 -20.73 -4.54
CA SER A 282 14.80 -21.24 -5.90
C SER A 282 14.87 -20.11 -6.92
N GLU A 283 15.38 -20.41 -8.11
CA GLU A 283 15.27 -19.49 -9.23
C GLU A 283 13.79 -19.27 -9.56
N LYS A 284 13.41 -18.00 -9.79
CA LYS A 284 12.05 -17.63 -10.15
C LYS A 284 11.65 -18.34 -11.44
N SER A 285 10.64 -19.20 -11.37
CA SER A 285 10.13 -19.87 -12.56
C SER A 285 9.47 -18.83 -13.49
N LYS A 286 9.91 -18.78 -14.74
CA LYS A 286 9.37 -17.88 -15.78
C LYS A 286 7.89 -18.11 -16.15
N GLU A 287 7.20 -19.00 -15.44
CA GLU A 287 5.82 -19.39 -15.77
C GLU A 287 4.74 -18.47 -15.19
N GLU A 288 5.06 -17.58 -14.23
CA GLU A 288 4.07 -16.66 -13.65
C GLU A 288 3.93 -15.30 -14.36
N GLU A 289 4.78 -14.99 -15.35
CA GLU A 289 4.64 -13.74 -16.14
C GLU A 289 3.56 -13.79 -17.23
N THR A 290 2.97 -14.95 -17.51
CA THR A 290 1.97 -15.08 -18.58
C THR A 290 0.52 -14.89 -18.13
N ASP A 291 0.24 -14.78 -16.82
CA ASP A 291 -1.12 -14.56 -16.31
C ASP A 291 -1.43 -13.11 -15.88
N SER A 292 -0.51 -12.17 -16.13
CA SER A 292 -0.68 -10.74 -15.75
C SER A 292 -0.76 -9.76 -16.93
N ASP A 293 -0.93 -10.26 -18.20
CA ASP A 293 -1.25 -9.40 -19.36
C ASP A 293 -2.75 -9.35 -19.68
#